data_2b55aacf1193b8824ded7d9b7eab7f63
#
_entry.id   2b55aacf1193b8824ded7d9b7eab7f63
#
_cell.length_a   1.000
_cell.length_b   1.000
_cell.length_c   1.000
_cell.angle_alpha   90.00
_cell.angle_beta   90.00
_cell.angle_gamma   90.00
#
_symmetry.space_group_name_H-M   'P 1'
#
loop_
_entity.id
_entity.type
_entity.pdbx_description
1 polymer ?
#
loop_
_entity_poly.entity_id
_entity_poly.type
_entity_poly.pdbx_seq_one_letter_code
_entity_poly.pdbx_strand_id
1 'polypeptide(L)'
;MLKPWSIRLDISAQPILWLDVERRKADVEPAMSTILHEGELVTYVHDERLRPAAESSGGGNLATYRSWSETVEEIMGVAEGGALIGGYSQAELKLLKEARPAQAEWLEDRYLNANAGPWFRKHRPEVYAQLEATIPPDSFGKHVGLTHFLSVREVGYHVPNRLEDFSPAETIKRVREGLAKNGGWYGQLPEAVRISWRNLIKYNQHDVKGMRHLAEFIWQRSRVG
;
A
#
# COMPACT_ATOMS: atom_id res chain seq x y z
N MET A 1 -4.68 -17.55 -5.89
CA MET A 1 -3.86 -16.54 -5.17
C MET A 1 -2.47 -17.05 -4.91
N LEU A 2 -1.46 -16.36 -5.40
CA LEU A 2 -0.06 -16.71 -5.24
C LEU A 2 0.52 -16.13 -3.92
N LYS A 3 1.47 -16.85 -3.33
CA LYS A 3 2.21 -16.39 -2.13
C LYS A 3 3.67 -16.19 -2.50
N PRO A 4 4.31 -15.08 -2.10
CA PRO A 4 5.68 -14.76 -2.49
C PRO A 4 6.71 -15.76 -1.95
N TRP A 5 6.40 -16.44 -0.85
CA TRP A 5 7.24 -17.48 -0.24
C TRP A 5 6.90 -18.91 -0.69
N SER A 6 6.09 -19.06 -1.73
CA SER A 6 5.94 -20.36 -2.38
C SER A 6 7.23 -20.70 -3.12
N ILE A 7 7.85 -21.83 -2.81
CA ILE A 7 9.12 -22.30 -3.41
C ILE A 7 9.04 -22.37 -4.95
N ARG A 8 7.84 -22.43 -5.51
CA ARG A 8 7.61 -22.49 -6.96
C ARG A 8 7.56 -21.14 -7.65
N LEU A 9 7.47 -20.03 -6.91
CA LEU A 9 7.39 -18.71 -7.48
C LEU A 9 8.73 -18.01 -7.39
N ASP A 10 9.39 -17.82 -8.53
CA ASP A 10 10.59 -17.00 -8.62
C ASP A 10 10.19 -15.53 -8.87
N ILE A 11 10.02 -14.78 -7.79
CA ILE A 11 9.64 -13.36 -7.86
C ILE A 11 10.74 -12.49 -8.47
N SER A 12 11.96 -12.97 -8.60
CA SER A 12 13.05 -12.23 -9.26
C SER A 12 12.98 -12.34 -10.79
N ALA A 13 12.29 -13.37 -11.30
CA ALA A 13 12.18 -13.64 -12.73
C ALA A 13 10.89 -13.08 -13.36
N GLN A 14 9.97 -12.56 -12.56
CA GLN A 14 8.70 -12.06 -13.05
C GLN A 14 8.52 -10.58 -12.70
N PRO A 15 8.06 -9.74 -13.64
CA PRO A 15 7.66 -8.38 -13.32
C PRO A 15 6.51 -8.41 -12.31
N ILE A 16 6.58 -7.56 -11.30
CA ILE A 16 5.54 -7.41 -10.29
C ILE A 16 5.18 -5.93 -10.20
N LEU A 17 3.91 -5.64 -10.35
CA LEU A 17 3.32 -4.36 -10.02
C LEU A 17 2.91 -4.40 -8.56
N TRP A 18 3.60 -3.66 -7.71
CA TRP A 18 3.27 -3.52 -6.30
C TRP A 18 2.23 -2.42 -6.13
N LEU A 19 1.16 -2.73 -5.41
CA LEU A 19 0.00 -1.86 -5.21
C LEU A 19 -0.30 -1.71 -3.72
N ASP A 20 -0.47 -0.48 -3.29
CA ASP A 20 -1.07 -0.11 -2.01
C ASP A 20 -2.25 0.82 -2.24
N VAL A 21 -3.32 0.68 -1.45
CA VAL A 21 -4.53 1.49 -1.60
C VAL A 21 -5.03 1.99 -0.25
N GLU A 22 -5.40 3.27 -0.22
CA GLU A 22 -5.98 3.89 0.96
C GLU A 22 -7.46 4.19 0.76
N ARG A 23 -8.28 3.53 1.58
CA ARG A 23 -9.73 3.70 1.56
C ARG A 23 -10.28 3.87 2.97
N ARG A 24 -11.13 4.87 3.17
CA ARG A 24 -11.92 4.93 4.40
C ARG A 24 -13.07 3.92 4.32
N LYS A 25 -13.47 3.37 5.46
CA LYS A 25 -14.53 2.37 5.54
C LYS A 25 -15.87 2.80 4.89
N ALA A 26 -16.14 4.11 4.91
CA ALA A 26 -17.36 4.68 4.34
C ALA A 26 -17.27 4.99 2.83
N ASP A 27 -16.08 4.90 2.23
CA ASP A 27 -15.88 5.23 0.81
C ASP A 27 -16.12 3.98 -0.04
N VAL A 28 -16.73 4.13 -1.21
CA VAL A 28 -16.95 3.06 -2.18
C VAL A 28 -15.64 2.74 -2.89
N GLU A 29 -14.95 3.77 -3.37
CA GLU A 29 -13.67 3.67 -4.06
C GLU A 29 -12.51 4.09 -3.15
N PRO A 30 -11.27 3.67 -3.44
CA PRO A 30 -10.12 4.17 -2.71
C PRO A 30 -9.95 5.68 -2.91
N ALA A 31 -9.45 6.36 -1.87
CA ALA A 31 -9.14 7.77 -1.97
C ALA A 31 -7.83 8.01 -2.74
N MET A 32 -6.90 7.07 -2.63
CA MET A 32 -5.62 7.09 -3.33
C MET A 32 -5.03 5.69 -3.45
N SER A 33 -4.10 5.54 -4.38
CA SER A 33 -3.25 4.36 -4.53
C SER A 33 -1.82 4.75 -4.84
N THR A 34 -0.89 3.86 -4.51
CA THR A 34 0.51 3.97 -4.92
C THR A 34 0.91 2.70 -5.65
N ILE A 35 1.56 2.86 -6.79
CA ILE A 35 2.03 1.78 -7.66
C ILE A 35 3.54 1.88 -7.76
N LEU A 36 4.22 0.73 -7.64
CA LEU A 36 5.63 0.56 -7.96
C LEU A 36 5.76 -0.56 -9.00
N HIS A 37 6.17 -0.19 -10.21
CA HIS A 37 6.39 -1.14 -11.30
C HIS A 37 7.67 -0.76 -12.05
N GLU A 38 8.54 -1.72 -12.33
CA GLU A 38 9.83 -1.54 -13.04
C GLU A 38 10.71 -0.39 -12.53
N GLY A 39 10.60 -0.09 -11.23
CA GLY A 39 11.35 1.00 -10.59
C GLY A 39 10.64 2.36 -10.63
N GLU A 40 9.59 2.50 -11.39
CA GLU A 40 8.74 3.68 -11.40
C GLU A 40 7.76 3.63 -10.22
N LEU A 41 7.69 4.73 -9.49
CA LEU A 41 6.83 4.89 -8.32
C LEU A 41 5.86 6.05 -8.54
N VAL A 42 4.58 5.73 -8.63
CA VAL A 42 3.53 6.71 -8.87
C VAL A 42 2.47 6.64 -7.78
N THR A 43 2.01 7.79 -7.32
CA THR A 43 0.86 7.90 -6.40
C THR A 43 -0.28 8.62 -7.12
N TYR A 44 -1.44 7.96 -7.19
CA TYR A 44 -2.67 8.50 -7.72
C TYR A 44 -3.65 8.86 -6.61
N VAL A 45 -4.33 9.98 -6.78
CA VAL A 45 -5.45 10.41 -5.94
C VAL A 45 -6.72 10.23 -6.75
N HIS A 46 -7.69 9.49 -6.23
CA HIS A 46 -8.92 9.12 -6.94
C HIS A 46 -10.12 9.94 -6.50
N ASP A 47 -10.09 10.43 -5.27
CA ASP A 47 -11.19 11.23 -4.72
C ASP A 47 -11.15 12.66 -5.26
N GLU A 48 -12.19 13.04 -6.01
CA GLU A 48 -12.34 14.38 -6.58
C GLU A 48 -12.23 15.50 -5.53
N ARG A 49 -12.67 15.24 -4.31
CA ARG A 49 -12.56 16.20 -3.18
C ARG A 49 -11.12 16.47 -2.76
N LEU A 50 -10.19 15.58 -3.11
CA LEU A 50 -8.75 15.70 -2.82
C LEU A 50 -7.95 16.19 -4.02
N ARG A 51 -8.57 16.32 -5.19
CA ARG A 51 -7.92 16.79 -6.43
C ARG A 51 -7.13 18.08 -6.25
N PRO A 52 -7.65 19.13 -5.56
CA PRO A 52 -6.86 20.33 -5.33
C PRO A 52 -5.59 20.10 -4.51
N ALA A 53 -5.61 19.11 -3.60
CA ALA A 53 -4.42 18.75 -2.84
C ALA A 53 -3.41 17.97 -3.70
N ALA A 54 -3.86 17.09 -4.60
CA ALA A 54 -3.00 16.37 -5.52
C ALA A 54 -2.30 17.32 -6.50
N GLU A 55 -3.06 18.24 -7.13
CA GLU A 55 -2.55 19.20 -8.11
C GLU A 55 -1.64 20.28 -7.49
N SER A 56 -1.83 20.58 -6.18
CA SER A 56 -1.10 21.65 -5.48
C SER A 56 0.04 21.16 -4.60
N SER A 57 0.25 19.86 -4.43
CA SER A 57 1.18 19.30 -3.44
C SER A 57 2.67 19.57 -3.69
N GLY A 58 2.94 20.69 -4.33
CA GLY A 58 4.23 21.35 -4.30
C GLY A 58 5.20 20.89 -5.37
N GLY A 59 5.11 21.50 -6.51
CA GLY A 59 6.24 21.56 -7.44
C GLY A 59 6.75 20.23 -7.95
N GLY A 60 5.88 19.37 -8.41
CA GLY A 60 6.28 18.18 -9.14
C GLY A 60 6.14 16.86 -8.38
N ASN A 61 5.28 16.03 -8.88
CA ASN A 61 5.41 14.56 -8.84
C ASN A 61 5.21 13.82 -7.51
N LEU A 62 4.62 14.41 -6.47
CA LEU A 62 4.30 13.62 -5.29
C LEU A 62 3.05 12.77 -5.50
N ALA A 63 2.01 13.32 -6.13
CA ALA A 63 0.79 12.60 -6.49
C ALA A 63 0.10 13.28 -7.67
N THR A 64 -0.66 12.51 -8.43
CA THR A 64 -1.43 12.97 -9.60
C THR A 64 -2.89 12.59 -9.41
N TYR A 65 -3.83 13.49 -9.76
CA TYR A 65 -5.24 13.13 -9.81
C TYR A 65 -5.52 12.23 -11.01
N ARG A 66 -6.17 11.10 -10.75
CA ARG A 66 -6.61 10.14 -11.76
C ARG A 66 -7.76 9.32 -11.20
N SER A 67 -8.79 9.03 -11.98
CA SER A 67 -9.90 8.21 -11.50
C SER A 67 -9.45 6.78 -11.15
N TRP A 68 -10.18 6.15 -10.23
CA TRP A 68 -9.90 4.75 -9.88
C TRP A 68 -10.07 3.83 -11.08
N SER A 69 -11.09 4.08 -11.91
CA SER A 69 -11.33 3.27 -13.12
C SER A 69 -10.14 3.30 -14.08
N GLU A 70 -9.56 4.49 -14.37
CA GLU A 70 -8.39 4.62 -15.25
C GLU A 70 -7.15 3.97 -14.64
N THR A 71 -7.00 4.03 -13.33
CA THR A 71 -5.89 3.37 -12.62
C THR A 71 -6.04 1.85 -12.69
N VAL A 72 -7.26 1.33 -12.54
CA VAL A 72 -7.53 -0.11 -12.71
C VAL A 72 -7.22 -0.55 -14.14
N GLU A 73 -7.57 0.22 -15.18
CA GLU A 73 -7.20 -0.10 -16.56
C GLU A 73 -5.68 -0.22 -16.75
N GLU A 74 -4.92 0.71 -16.15
CA GLU A 74 -3.45 0.64 -16.20
C GLU A 74 -2.93 -0.63 -15.50
N ILE A 75 -3.41 -0.94 -14.29
CA ILE A 75 -3.02 -2.13 -13.55
C ILE A 75 -3.34 -3.40 -14.36
N MET A 76 -4.53 -3.44 -14.96
CA MET A 76 -4.96 -4.57 -15.79
C MET A 76 -4.07 -4.72 -17.02
N GLY A 77 -3.77 -3.62 -17.73
CA GLY A 77 -2.89 -3.64 -18.90
C GLY A 77 -1.50 -4.17 -18.58
N VAL A 78 -0.92 -3.74 -17.45
CA VAL A 78 0.38 -4.25 -16.98
C VAL A 78 0.32 -5.74 -16.64
N ALA A 79 -0.76 -6.18 -15.98
CA ALA A 79 -0.94 -7.59 -15.61
C ALA A 79 -1.24 -8.50 -16.83
N GLU A 80 -1.95 -8.01 -17.83
CA GLU A 80 -2.16 -8.68 -19.13
C GLU A 80 -0.83 -8.80 -19.90
N GLY A 81 0.07 -7.84 -19.76
CA GLY A 81 1.45 -7.88 -20.24
C GLY A 81 2.35 -8.92 -19.55
N GLY A 82 1.83 -9.65 -18.54
CA GLY A 82 2.52 -10.76 -17.89
C GLY A 82 3.00 -10.46 -16.46
N ALA A 83 2.82 -9.25 -15.95
CA ALA A 83 3.15 -8.92 -14.57
C ALA A 83 2.18 -9.58 -13.57
N LEU A 84 2.68 -9.86 -12.37
CA LEU A 84 1.85 -10.15 -11.20
C LEU A 84 1.45 -8.85 -10.52
N ILE A 85 0.35 -8.87 -9.77
CA ILE A 85 -0.08 -7.77 -8.91
C ILE A 85 0.25 -8.13 -7.47
N GLY A 86 1.17 -7.40 -6.86
CA GLY A 86 1.58 -7.60 -5.47
C GLY A 86 0.88 -6.61 -4.53
N GLY A 87 0.24 -7.12 -3.48
CA GLY A 87 -0.32 -6.29 -2.40
C GLY A 87 -0.11 -6.94 -1.04
N TYR A 88 -0.19 -6.15 0.03
CA TYR A 88 0.09 -6.67 1.37
C TYR A 88 -1.06 -7.52 1.92
N SER A 89 -2.28 -7.23 1.54
CA SER A 89 -3.48 -7.86 2.09
C SER A 89 -4.45 -8.35 1.01
N GLN A 90 -5.64 -8.74 1.42
CA GLN A 90 -6.74 -9.05 0.51
C GLN A 90 -7.55 -7.81 0.10
N ALA A 91 -7.29 -6.67 0.73
CA ALA A 91 -8.07 -5.47 0.50
C ALA A 91 -7.87 -4.92 -0.92
N GLU A 92 -6.62 -4.93 -1.40
CA GLU A 92 -6.25 -4.51 -2.75
C GLU A 92 -6.91 -5.41 -3.80
N LEU A 93 -6.80 -6.74 -3.62
CA LEU A 93 -7.44 -7.71 -4.52
C LEU A 93 -8.97 -7.53 -4.53
N LYS A 94 -9.57 -7.32 -3.36
CA LYS A 94 -11.02 -7.10 -3.26
C LYS A 94 -11.45 -5.87 -4.05
N LEU A 95 -10.73 -4.76 -3.95
CA LEU A 95 -11.02 -3.53 -4.69
C LEU A 95 -10.90 -3.72 -6.21
N LEU A 96 -9.88 -4.43 -6.66
CA LEU A 96 -9.71 -4.77 -8.08
C LEU A 96 -10.87 -5.66 -8.59
N LYS A 97 -11.28 -6.66 -7.80
CA LYS A 97 -12.43 -7.53 -8.15
C LYS A 97 -13.75 -6.77 -8.14
N GLU A 98 -13.95 -5.83 -7.23
CA GLU A 98 -15.11 -4.93 -7.21
C GLU A 98 -15.15 -4.06 -8.47
N ALA A 99 -13.99 -3.57 -8.94
CA ALA A 99 -13.87 -2.78 -10.16
C ALA A 99 -13.97 -3.60 -11.45
N ARG A 100 -13.57 -4.89 -11.42
CA ARG A 100 -13.52 -5.81 -12.59
C ARG A 100 -14.12 -7.18 -12.22
N PRO A 101 -15.42 -7.26 -11.95
CA PRO A 101 -16.05 -8.51 -11.48
C PRO A 101 -15.97 -9.66 -12.51
N ALA A 102 -16.01 -9.35 -13.81
CA ALA A 102 -15.87 -10.36 -14.86
C ALA A 102 -14.48 -11.01 -14.90
N GLN A 103 -13.46 -10.38 -14.32
CA GLN A 103 -12.08 -10.85 -14.28
C GLN A 103 -11.65 -11.32 -12.90
N ALA A 104 -12.60 -11.55 -11.99
CA ALA A 104 -12.32 -11.84 -10.58
C ALA A 104 -11.43 -13.07 -10.38
N GLU A 105 -11.67 -14.17 -11.09
CA GLU A 105 -10.86 -15.40 -11.03
C GLU A 105 -9.45 -15.16 -11.60
N TRP A 106 -9.38 -14.51 -12.74
CA TRP A 106 -8.12 -14.16 -13.38
C TRP A 106 -7.24 -13.27 -12.47
N LEU A 107 -7.83 -12.30 -11.77
CA LEU A 107 -7.15 -11.48 -10.80
C LEU A 107 -6.62 -12.29 -9.60
N GLU A 108 -7.37 -13.29 -9.13
CA GLU A 108 -6.91 -14.17 -8.05
C GLU A 108 -5.64 -14.96 -8.45
N ASP A 109 -5.57 -15.42 -9.68
CA ASP A 109 -4.42 -16.16 -10.20
C ASP A 109 -3.19 -15.28 -10.42
N ARG A 110 -3.39 -13.98 -10.60
CA ARG A 110 -2.31 -12.99 -10.80
C ARG A 110 -1.92 -12.25 -9.53
N TYR A 111 -2.68 -12.42 -8.45
CA TYR A 111 -2.44 -11.67 -7.22
C TYR A 111 -1.45 -12.38 -6.29
N LEU A 112 -0.42 -11.63 -5.92
CA LEU A 112 0.63 -12.01 -4.99
C LEU A 112 0.38 -11.37 -3.62
N ASN A 113 -0.07 -12.15 -2.65
CA ASN A 113 -0.26 -11.66 -1.29
C ASN A 113 1.08 -11.63 -0.54
N ALA A 114 1.58 -10.43 -0.25
CA ALA A 114 2.85 -10.18 0.45
C ALA A 114 2.74 -10.18 1.98
N ASN A 115 1.62 -10.62 2.56
CA ASN A 115 1.50 -10.74 4.02
C ASN A 115 2.52 -11.72 4.60
N ALA A 116 3.47 -11.20 5.34
CA ALA A 116 4.59 -11.95 5.93
C ALA A 116 4.20 -12.82 7.15
N GLY A 117 3.05 -12.56 7.77
CA GLY A 117 2.64 -13.22 9.00
C GLY A 117 2.72 -14.76 8.98
N PRO A 118 2.21 -15.43 7.93
CA PRO A 118 2.31 -16.89 7.83
C PRO A 118 3.76 -17.40 7.79
N TRP A 119 4.66 -16.69 7.10
CA TRP A 119 6.06 -17.06 7.02
C TRP A 119 6.77 -16.88 8.36
N PHE A 120 6.62 -15.73 9.03
CA PHE A 120 7.24 -15.46 10.33
C PHE A 120 6.73 -16.44 11.39
N ARG A 121 5.43 -16.73 11.45
CA ARG A 121 4.89 -17.74 12.38
C ARG A 121 5.51 -19.11 12.19
N LYS A 122 5.81 -19.51 10.98
CA LYS A 122 6.40 -20.82 10.66
C LYS A 122 7.90 -20.87 10.90
N HIS A 123 8.64 -19.83 10.48
CA HIS A 123 10.09 -19.86 10.42
C HIS A 123 10.79 -19.04 11.51
N ARG A 124 10.06 -18.11 12.15
CA ARG A 124 10.54 -17.20 13.20
C ARG A 124 9.47 -16.96 14.26
N PRO A 125 8.96 -18.03 14.91
CA PRO A 125 7.83 -17.92 15.84
C PRO A 125 8.13 -17.01 17.03
N GLU A 126 9.37 -16.96 17.52
CA GLU A 126 9.81 -16.10 18.60
C GLU A 126 9.76 -14.61 18.22
N VAL A 127 10.17 -14.27 16.99
CA VAL A 127 10.09 -12.89 16.46
C VAL A 127 8.62 -12.51 16.26
N TYR A 128 7.81 -13.41 15.71
CA TYR A 128 6.38 -13.14 15.52
C TYR A 128 5.68 -12.86 16.86
N ALA A 129 5.95 -13.66 17.90
CA ALA A 129 5.37 -13.46 19.23
C ALA A 129 5.81 -12.12 19.85
N GLN A 130 7.06 -11.71 19.67
CA GLN A 130 7.54 -10.40 20.11
C GLN A 130 6.80 -9.27 19.40
N LEU A 131 6.64 -9.33 18.06
CA LEU A 131 5.88 -8.33 17.32
C LEU A 131 4.42 -8.27 17.76
N GLU A 132 3.78 -9.43 17.95
CA GLU A 132 2.39 -9.50 18.41
C GLU A 132 2.22 -8.88 19.81
N ALA A 133 3.21 -9.02 20.70
CA ALA A 133 3.20 -8.42 22.02
C ALA A 133 3.34 -6.87 22.00
N THR A 134 3.84 -6.28 20.92
CA THR A 134 3.91 -4.81 20.78
C THR A 134 2.57 -4.19 20.38
N ILE A 135 1.60 -4.99 19.93
CA ILE A 135 0.30 -4.48 19.50
C ILE A 135 -0.57 -4.21 20.74
N PRO A 136 -1.08 -2.98 20.91
CA PRO A 136 -1.94 -2.65 22.06
C PRO A 136 -3.14 -3.59 22.17
N PRO A 137 -3.55 -4.00 23.39
CA PRO A 137 -4.65 -4.95 23.62
C PRO A 137 -5.97 -4.51 22.98
N ASP A 138 -6.20 -3.19 22.92
CA ASP A 138 -7.44 -2.57 22.44
C ASP A 138 -7.41 -2.26 20.93
N SER A 139 -6.35 -2.62 20.22
CA SER A 139 -6.26 -2.41 18.77
C SER A 139 -7.29 -3.29 18.07
N PHE A 140 -8.19 -2.64 17.34
CA PHE A 140 -9.21 -3.32 16.55
C PHE A 140 -8.53 -4.17 15.47
N GLY A 141 -8.70 -5.50 15.55
CA GLY A 141 -8.08 -6.44 14.63
C GLY A 141 -6.58 -6.61 14.87
N LYS A 142 -6.21 -7.21 16.02
CA LYS A 142 -4.81 -7.54 16.39
C LYS A 142 -4.06 -8.28 15.27
N HIS A 143 -3.45 -7.53 14.37
CA HIS A 143 -2.64 -8.09 13.31
C HIS A 143 -1.29 -7.40 13.26
N VAL A 144 -0.24 -8.21 13.22
CA VAL A 144 1.10 -7.72 12.90
C VAL A 144 1.06 -7.18 11.47
N GLY A 145 1.15 -5.87 11.32
CA GLY A 145 1.10 -5.17 10.03
C GLY A 145 2.45 -5.12 9.34
N LEU A 146 2.48 -4.57 8.13
CA LEU A 146 3.68 -4.42 7.30
C LEU A 146 4.82 -3.73 8.07
N THR A 147 4.53 -2.57 8.68
CA THR A 147 5.53 -1.77 9.41
C THR A 147 6.20 -2.56 10.53
N HIS A 148 5.47 -3.42 11.25
CA HIS A 148 6.06 -4.26 12.29
C HIS A 148 7.08 -5.25 11.72
N PHE A 149 6.79 -5.91 10.59
CA PHE A 149 7.74 -6.81 9.96
C PHE A 149 8.96 -6.07 9.40
N LEU A 150 8.75 -4.87 8.85
CA LEU A 150 9.83 -4.03 8.33
C LEU A 150 10.77 -3.55 9.45
N SER A 151 10.28 -3.38 10.68
CA SER A 151 11.10 -2.99 11.84
C SER A 151 11.99 -4.10 12.37
N VAL A 152 11.78 -5.35 11.93
CA VAL A 152 12.64 -6.48 12.32
C VAL A 152 14.05 -6.26 11.79
N ARG A 153 15.03 -6.22 12.69
CA ARG A 153 16.43 -5.88 12.36
C ARG A 153 17.00 -6.72 11.20
N GLU A 154 16.67 -7.99 11.14
CA GLU A 154 17.19 -8.89 10.09
C GLU A 154 16.55 -8.67 8.73
N VAL A 155 15.39 -8.01 8.66
CA VAL A 155 14.76 -7.59 7.40
C VAL A 155 15.58 -6.46 6.77
N GLY A 156 16.24 -5.63 7.60
CA GLY A 156 17.18 -4.62 7.14
C GLY A 156 16.54 -3.45 6.40
N TYR A 157 15.24 -3.20 6.66
CA TYR A 157 14.52 -2.08 6.07
C TYR A 157 14.44 -0.91 7.03
N HIS A 158 14.72 0.29 6.55
CA HIS A 158 14.64 1.50 7.37
C HIS A 158 13.24 2.12 7.30
N VAL A 159 12.49 1.99 8.40
CA VAL A 159 11.21 2.68 8.57
C VAL A 159 11.47 4.09 9.12
N PRO A 160 11.03 5.16 8.45
CA PRO A 160 11.19 6.51 8.98
C PRO A 160 10.35 6.72 10.26
N ASN A 161 10.96 7.18 11.34
CA ASN A 161 10.34 7.37 12.67
C ASN A 161 9.05 8.21 12.66
N ARG A 162 8.85 9.04 11.64
CA ARG A 162 7.67 9.93 11.52
C ARG A 162 6.40 9.22 11.00
N LEU A 163 6.51 7.93 10.65
CA LEU A 163 5.41 7.17 10.05
C LEU A 163 4.81 6.14 11.02
N GLU A 164 5.38 5.95 12.22
CA GLU A 164 4.96 4.90 13.16
C GLU A 164 3.53 5.08 13.67
N ASP A 165 3.10 6.33 13.96
CA ASP A 165 1.76 6.65 14.50
C ASP A 165 0.84 7.31 13.46
N PHE A 166 1.09 7.06 12.18
CA PHE A 166 0.39 7.77 11.12
C PHE A 166 -0.97 7.12 10.83
N SER A 167 -2.03 7.94 10.76
CA SER A 167 -3.38 7.49 10.39
C SER A 167 -3.80 8.03 9.01
N PRO A 168 -3.70 7.21 7.95
CA PRO A 168 -4.13 7.61 6.60
C PRO A 168 -5.58 8.09 6.57
N ALA A 169 -6.50 7.34 7.16
CA ALA A 169 -7.93 7.64 7.14
C ALA A 169 -8.27 8.99 7.79
N GLU A 170 -7.61 9.32 8.91
CA GLU A 170 -7.83 10.60 9.57
C GLU A 170 -7.21 11.77 8.78
N THR A 171 -6.07 11.55 8.14
CA THR A 171 -5.44 12.55 7.28
C THR A 171 -6.31 12.85 6.06
N ILE A 172 -6.81 11.83 5.37
CA ILE A 172 -7.76 11.97 4.26
C ILE A 172 -8.97 12.79 4.69
N LYS A 173 -9.57 12.45 5.85
CA LYS A 173 -10.71 13.17 6.40
C LYS A 173 -10.40 14.66 6.63
N ARG A 174 -9.30 14.96 7.32
CA ARG A 174 -8.91 16.35 7.64
C ARG A 174 -8.64 17.19 6.38
N VAL A 175 -8.02 16.62 5.37
CA VAL A 175 -7.77 17.33 4.11
C VAL A 175 -9.07 17.60 3.39
N ARG A 176 -9.99 16.62 3.27
CA ARG A 176 -11.34 16.80 2.68
C ARG A 176 -12.12 17.92 3.37
N GLU A 177 -12.19 17.87 4.70
CA GLU A 177 -12.91 18.87 5.50
C GLU A 177 -12.28 20.26 5.38
N GLY A 178 -10.96 20.32 5.36
CA GLY A 178 -10.23 21.58 5.18
C GLY A 178 -10.47 22.19 3.80
N LEU A 179 -10.38 21.40 2.74
CA LEU A 179 -10.66 21.85 1.37
C LEU A 179 -12.10 22.33 1.22
N ALA A 180 -13.07 21.58 1.77
CA ALA A 180 -14.48 21.98 1.72
C ALA A 180 -14.72 23.34 2.42
N LYS A 181 -14.08 23.58 3.57
CA LYS A 181 -14.19 24.85 4.31
C LYS A 181 -13.53 26.04 3.61
N ASN A 182 -12.51 25.79 2.79
CA ASN A 182 -11.69 26.81 2.14
C ASN A 182 -11.95 26.91 0.63
N GLY A 183 -13.14 26.50 0.15
CA GLY A 183 -13.51 26.60 -1.26
C GLY A 183 -12.59 25.83 -2.23
N GLY A 184 -11.97 24.77 -1.76
CA GLY A 184 -11.03 23.96 -2.56
C GLY A 184 -9.59 24.47 -2.60
N TRP A 185 -9.24 25.53 -1.88
CA TRP A 185 -7.91 26.14 -1.92
C TRP A 185 -6.93 25.42 -0.99
N TYR A 186 -6.08 24.55 -1.54
CA TYR A 186 -5.06 23.83 -0.80
C TYR A 186 -4.09 24.73 -0.02
N GLY A 187 -3.69 25.86 -0.62
CA GLY A 187 -2.78 26.82 0.02
C GLY A 187 -3.33 27.46 1.30
N GLN A 188 -4.65 27.47 1.48
CA GLN A 188 -5.33 27.99 2.67
C GLN A 188 -5.49 26.94 3.78
N LEU A 189 -5.14 25.68 3.54
CA LEU A 189 -5.13 24.68 4.61
C LEU A 189 -4.08 25.04 5.66
N PRO A 190 -4.37 24.76 6.95
CA PRO A 190 -3.36 24.86 8.00
C PRO A 190 -2.09 24.10 7.62
N GLU A 191 -0.94 24.64 7.96
CA GLU A 191 0.35 24.03 7.60
C GLU A 191 0.48 22.59 8.11
N ALA A 192 0.01 22.31 9.32
CA ALA A 192 -0.01 20.95 9.87
C ALA A 192 -0.81 19.96 9.00
N VAL A 193 -1.93 20.40 8.42
CA VAL A 193 -2.73 19.56 7.49
C VAL A 193 -1.98 19.32 6.20
N ARG A 194 -1.32 20.32 5.65
CA ARG A 194 -0.50 20.19 4.44
C ARG A 194 0.70 19.28 4.65
N ILE A 195 1.34 19.36 5.84
CA ILE A 195 2.42 18.45 6.23
C ILE A 195 1.90 17.02 6.32
N SER A 196 0.76 16.81 7.00
CA SER A 196 0.15 15.48 7.12
C SER A 196 -0.20 14.89 5.75
N TRP A 197 -0.69 15.71 4.82
CA TRP A 197 -0.95 15.28 3.45
C TRP A 197 0.31 14.79 2.73
N ARG A 198 1.40 15.57 2.77
CA ARG A 198 2.68 15.14 2.19
C ARG A 198 3.25 13.88 2.86
N ASN A 199 3.04 13.75 4.17
CA ASN A 199 3.46 12.54 4.89
C ASN A 199 2.61 11.33 4.49
N LEU A 200 1.32 11.48 4.22
CA LEU A 200 0.46 10.41 3.71
C LEU A 200 0.97 9.86 2.37
N ILE A 201 1.30 10.74 1.44
CA ILE A 201 1.85 10.31 0.14
C ILE A 201 3.17 9.54 0.35
N LYS A 202 4.07 10.07 1.18
CA LYS A 202 5.34 9.40 1.50
C LYS A 202 5.14 8.07 2.23
N TYR A 203 4.14 7.98 3.09
CA TYR A 203 3.77 6.77 3.81
C TYR A 203 3.39 5.66 2.82
N ASN A 204 2.47 5.91 1.90
CA ASN A 204 2.06 4.93 0.90
C ASN A 204 3.22 4.53 -0.03
N GLN A 205 4.05 5.50 -0.44
CA GLN A 205 5.26 5.21 -1.22
C GLN A 205 6.24 4.31 -0.46
N HIS A 206 6.30 4.48 0.85
CA HIS A 206 7.14 3.68 1.73
C HIS A 206 6.57 2.26 1.89
N ASP A 207 5.27 2.14 2.06
CA ASP A 207 4.60 0.84 2.20
C ASP A 207 4.79 -0.03 0.97
N VAL A 208 4.63 0.53 -0.23
CA VAL A 208 4.85 -0.21 -1.49
C VAL A 208 6.30 -0.69 -1.63
N LYS A 209 7.29 0.17 -1.32
CA LYS A 209 8.71 -0.22 -1.31
C LYS A 209 8.99 -1.26 -0.23
N GLY A 210 8.39 -1.10 0.94
CA GLY A 210 8.51 -2.04 2.06
C GLY A 210 7.92 -3.42 1.73
N MET A 211 6.75 -3.47 1.08
CA MET A 211 6.16 -4.72 0.61
C MET A 211 7.09 -5.49 -0.32
N ARG A 212 7.63 -4.79 -1.31
CA ARG A 212 8.61 -5.37 -2.24
C ARG A 212 9.82 -5.93 -1.50
N HIS A 213 10.45 -5.11 -0.65
CA HIS A 213 11.64 -5.51 0.12
C HIS A 213 11.36 -6.73 1.01
N LEU A 214 10.23 -6.73 1.72
CA LEU A 214 9.83 -7.83 2.59
C LEU A 214 9.58 -9.13 1.80
N ALA A 215 8.93 -9.04 0.65
CA ALA A 215 8.72 -10.19 -0.22
C ALA A 215 10.05 -10.76 -0.76
N GLU A 216 10.96 -9.90 -1.19
CA GLU A 216 12.31 -10.28 -1.64
C GLU A 216 13.11 -10.95 -0.50
N PHE A 217 13.08 -10.38 0.71
CA PHE A 217 13.71 -10.96 1.91
C PHE A 217 13.19 -12.38 2.21
N ILE A 218 11.87 -12.54 2.25
CA ILE A 218 11.25 -13.84 2.54
C ILE A 218 11.57 -14.86 1.44
N TRP A 219 11.52 -14.45 0.19
CA TRP A 219 11.82 -15.33 -0.94
C TRP A 219 13.27 -15.84 -0.90
N GLN A 220 14.25 -14.95 -0.68
CA GLN A 220 15.66 -15.33 -0.54
C GLN A 220 15.86 -16.36 0.58
N ARG A 221 15.25 -16.15 1.75
CA ARG A 221 15.34 -17.06 2.91
C ARG A 221 14.65 -18.40 2.68
N SER A 222 13.59 -18.43 1.88
CA SER A 222 12.87 -19.66 1.57
C SER A 222 13.60 -20.57 0.57
N ARG A 223 14.66 -20.08 -0.11
CA ARG A 223 15.49 -20.90 -1.03
C ARG A 223 16.70 -21.53 -0.36
N VAL A 224 17.11 -21.06 0.79
CA VAL A 224 18.33 -21.47 1.49
C VAL A 224 18.03 -22.58 2.55
N GLY A 225 16.79 -22.85 2.85
CA GLY A 225 16.31 -23.86 3.79
C GLY A 225 15.57 -24.97 3.09
#